data_ef8e2b0a5bd96e2913a1c83bc581d4fd
#
_entry.id   ef8e2b0a5bd96e2913a1c83bc581d4fd
#
_cell.length_a   1.000
_cell.length_b   1.000
_cell.length_c   1.000
_cell.angle_alpha   90.00
_cell.angle_beta   90.00
_cell.angle_gamma   90.00
#
_symmetry.space_group_name_H-M   'P 1'
#
loop_
_entity.id
_entity.type
_entity.pdbx_description
1 polymer ?
#
loop_
_entity_poly.entity_id
_entity_poly.type
_entity_poly.pdbx_seq_one_letter_code
_entity_poly.pdbx_strand_id
1 'polypeptide(L)'
;MAKIHPSAIVHPNAKLADDVEIGPFCVIGEHVEIGAGSKLMSHVVVDGVTKMGERNTVYPFAALGLLAQHKRSNAPDAQLIIGDNNTFREHVTAHVGSEVDNKITIIGNRNLFLVASHIAHDCVLGDDIVMSNNATLAGHVHVGNRAIIGGLSAVLQFTRIGEGAMIGGMCGVTKDIIPYGLMMGGVRQGLSGLNLIGLQRLGVEKKDILMISQAYKALFNKEDGTLAERIQKVESNEEWMNNPFIKAQIEFVKNPSKNNILQPD
;
A
#
# COMPACT_ATOMS: atom_id res chain seq x y z
N MET A 1 29.76 -11.16 7.97
CA MET A 1 28.86 -11.59 9.07
C MET A 1 28.02 -10.42 9.52
N ALA A 2 26.73 -10.67 9.80
CA ALA A 2 25.82 -9.64 10.30
C ALA A 2 26.38 -8.93 11.55
N LYS A 3 26.14 -7.63 11.65
CA LYS A 3 26.55 -6.81 12.80
C LYS A 3 25.40 -6.77 13.81
N ILE A 4 25.49 -7.59 14.85
CA ILE A 4 24.45 -7.73 15.85
C ILE A 4 24.91 -7.05 17.17
N HIS A 5 24.10 -6.10 17.66
CA HIS A 5 24.37 -5.48 18.97
C HIS A 5 24.25 -6.52 20.10
N PRO A 6 25.12 -6.53 21.11
CA PRO A 6 25.12 -7.54 22.17
C PRO A 6 23.82 -7.63 22.98
N SER A 7 23.02 -6.57 23.04
CA SER A 7 21.71 -6.57 23.71
C SER A 7 20.53 -6.98 22.82
N ALA A 8 20.76 -7.30 21.55
CA ALA A 8 19.72 -7.82 20.68
C ALA A 8 19.50 -9.32 20.96
N ILE A 9 18.25 -9.75 20.85
CA ILE A 9 17.84 -11.15 20.95
C ILE A 9 17.53 -11.62 19.53
N VAL A 10 18.41 -12.47 18.98
CA VAL A 10 18.23 -13.05 17.65
C VAL A 10 18.10 -14.55 17.79
N HIS A 11 17.00 -15.12 17.29
CA HIS A 11 16.81 -16.57 17.34
C HIS A 11 17.88 -17.29 16.50
N PRO A 12 18.47 -18.41 16.94
CA PRO A 12 19.52 -19.11 16.20
C PRO A 12 19.15 -19.57 14.79
N ASN A 13 17.86 -19.81 14.54
CA ASN A 13 17.34 -20.24 13.25
C ASN A 13 17.03 -19.05 12.29
N ALA A 14 17.08 -17.81 12.78
CA ALA A 14 16.91 -16.64 11.92
C ALA A 14 18.01 -16.58 10.87
N LYS A 15 17.63 -16.24 9.62
CA LYS A 15 18.57 -16.15 8.51
C LYS A 15 18.86 -14.68 8.20
N LEU A 16 20.08 -14.24 8.51
CA LEU A 16 20.53 -12.87 8.28
C LEU A 16 21.65 -12.89 7.22
N ALA A 17 21.55 -12.01 6.21
CA ALA A 17 22.66 -11.82 5.29
C ALA A 17 23.89 -11.21 6.00
N ASP A 18 25.07 -11.36 5.41
CA ASP A 18 26.35 -11.06 6.06
C ASP A 18 26.55 -9.60 6.49
N ASP A 19 25.87 -8.67 5.88
CA ASP A 19 26.01 -7.22 6.11
C ASP A 19 24.78 -6.57 6.78
N VAL A 20 23.87 -7.38 7.29
CA VAL A 20 22.70 -6.91 8.08
C VAL A 20 23.20 -6.26 9.38
N GLU A 21 22.58 -5.12 9.74
CA GLU A 21 22.86 -4.42 10.99
C GLU A 21 21.63 -4.53 11.93
N ILE A 22 21.82 -5.14 13.10
CA ILE A 22 20.81 -5.28 14.14
C ILE A 22 21.20 -4.44 15.36
N GLY A 23 20.42 -3.39 15.63
CA GLY A 23 20.64 -2.45 16.71
C GLY A 23 20.29 -3.01 18.11
N PRO A 24 20.49 -2.19 19.18
CA PRO A 24 20.26 -2.63 20.54
C PRO A 24 18.78 -2.93 20.81
N PHE A 25 18.56 -3.94 21.66
CA PHE A 25 17.23 -4.36 22.13
C PHE A 25 16.26 -4.77 21.02
N CYS A 26 16.75 -5.14 19.83
CA CYS A 26 15.94 -5.76 18.80
C CYS A 26 15.60 -7.20 19.18
N VAL A 27 14.44 -7.68 18.74
CA VAL A 27 14.01 -9.08 18.88
C VAL A 27 13.70 -9.64 17.49
N ILE A 28 14.43 -10.70 17.10
CA ILE A 28 14.29 -11.35 15.79
C ILE A 28 13.87 -12.81 16.02
N GLY A 29 12.69 -13.16 15.49
CA GLY A 29 12.07 -14.49 15.67
C GLY A 29 12.69 -15.60 14.84
N GLU A 30 12.23 -16.82 15.09
CA GLU A 30 12.78 -18.07 14.57
C GLU A 30 12.73 -18.17 13.03
N HIS A 31 11.62 -17.75 12.42
CA HIS A 31 11.36 -17.95 10.99
C HIS A 31 11.57 -16.66 10.17
N VAL A 32 12.41 -15.77 10.70
CA VAL A 32 12.73 -14.49 10.04
C VAL A 32 13.91 -14.64 9.10
N GLU A 33 13.76 -14.12 7.88
CA GLU A 33 14.81 -13.99 6.88
C GLU A 33 15.00 -12.51 6.53
N ILE A 34 16.25 -11.99 6.60
CA ILE A 34 16.56 -10.57 6.30
C ILE A 34 17.69 -10.48 5.27
N GLY A 35 17.38 -9.80 4.15
CA GLY A 35 18.29 -9.60 3.04
C GLY A 35 19.38 -8.56 3.28
N ALA A 36 20.36 -8.56 2.39
CA ALA A 36 21.60 -7.78 2.46
C ALA A 36 21.37 -6.26 2.59
N GLY A 37 22.25 -5.57 3.31
CA GLY A 37 22.24 -4.12 3.49
C GLY A 37 21.08 -3.58 4.34
N SER A 38 20.25 -4.45 4.90
CA SER A 38 19.13 -4.03 5.76
C SER A 38 19.63 -3.62 7.15
N LYS A 39 18.96 -2.58 7.72
CA LYS A 39 19.31 -1.98 9.00
C LYS A 39 18.10 -1.90 9.91
N LEU A 40 18.18 -2.56 11.06
CA LEU A 40 17.19 -2.47 12.12
C LEU A 40 17.79 -1.63 13.27
N MET A 41 17.15 -0.52 13.56
CA MET A 41 17.59 0.38 14.63
C MET A 41 17.28 -0.24 16.01
N SER A 42 17.18 0.55 17.06
CA SER A 42 16.91 0.00 18.39
C SER A 42 15.46 -0.43 18.59
N HIS A 43 15.21 -1.44 19.43
CA HIS A 43 13.86 -1.86 19.87
C HIS A 43 12.92 -2.27 18.73
N VAL A 44 13.47 -2.78 17.65
CA VAL A 44 12.67 -3.32 16.53
C VAL A 44 12.30 -4.77 16.83
N VAL A 45 11.06 -5.14 16.55
CA VAL A 45 10.60 -6.54 16.63
C VAL A 45 10.29 -7.02 15.22
N VAL A 46 10.91 -8.12 14.81
CA VAL A 46 10.54 -8.85 13.59
C VAL A 46 10.31 -10.30 13.97
N ASP A 47 9.11 -10.80 13.73
CA ASP A 47 8.71 -12.14 14.17
C ASP A 47 7.85 -12.86 13.12
N GLY A 48 7.26 -14.01 13.49
CA GLY A 48 6.48 -14.85 12.58
C GLY A 48 7.27 -15.34 11.37
N VAL A 49 6.57 -15.80 10.34
CA VAL A 49 7.21 -16.20 9.08
C VAL A 49 7.39 -14.95 8.22
N THR A 50 8.45 -14.20 8.49
CA THR A 50 8.72 -12.92 7.81
C THR A 50 9.94 -13.02 6.91
N LYS A 51 9.75 -12.69 5.62
CA LYS A 51 10.82 -12.55 4.64
C LYS A 51 10.96 -11.09 4.25
N MET A 52 12.11 -10.51 4.56
CA MET A 52 12.46 -9.13 4.21
C MET A 52 13.60 -9.15 3.19
N GLY A 53 13.41 -8.46 2.09
CA GLY A 53 14.43 -8.28 1.04
C GLY A 53 15.61 -7.41 1.48
N GLU A 54 16.26 -6.80 0.51
CA GLU A 54 17.52 -6.08 0.70
C GLU A 54 17.31 -4.59 1.02
N ARG A 55 18.31 -3.97 1.69
CA ARG A 55 18.42 -2.52 1.91
C ARG A 55 17.20 -1.88 2.56
N ASN A 56 16.47 -2.63 3.38
CA ASN A 56 15.39 -2.09 4.17
C ASN A 56 15.92 -1.37 5.42
N THR A 57 15.29 -0.26 5.80
CA THR A 57 15.61 0.47 7.01
C THR A 57 14.41 0.49 7.95
N VAL A 58 14.59 -0.05 9.16
CA VAL A 58 13.54 -0.17 10.17
C VAL A 58 13.91 0.66 11.38
N TYR A 59 13.08 1.64 11.69
CA TYR A 59 13.27 2.60 12.77
C TYR A 59 12.77 2.07 14.11
N PRO A 60 13.13 2.74 15.21
CA PRO A 60 12.84 2.23 16.56
C PRO A 60 11.35 1.97 16.80
N PHE A 61 11.10 0.90 17.58
CA PHE A 61 9.76 0.47 18.00
C PHE A 61 8.83 0.00 16.87
N ALA A 62 9.32 -0.18 15.65
CA ALA A 62 8.54 -0.86 14.62
C ALA A 62 8.37 -2.35 14.96
N ALA A 63 7.19 -2.90 14.64
CA ALA A 63 6.85 -4.31 14.89
C ALA A 63 6.30 -4.95 13.60
N LEU A 64 7.08 -5.87 13.03
CA LEU A 64 6.81 -6.49 11.73
C LEU A 64 6.62 -8.00 11.89
N GLY A 65 5.63 -8.56 11.21
CA GLY A 65 5.40 -10.01 11.16
C GLY A 65 4.66 -10.59 12.36
N LEU A 66 4.07 -9.76 13.24
CA LEU A 66 3.24 -10.26 14.32
C LEU A 66 1.92 -10.83 13.78
N LEU A 67 1.26 -11.66 14.58
CA LEU A 67 -0.01 -12.31 14.22
C LEU A 67 -1.08 -11.30 13.82
N ALA A 68 -1.91 -11.69 12.87
CA ALA A 68 -3.04 -10.90 12.42
C ALA A 68 -3.95 -10.46 13.58
N GLN A 69 -4.31 -9.18 13.63
CA GLN A 69 -5.28 -8.66 14.61
C GLN A 69 -6.71 -9.05 14.22
N HIS A 70 -6.97 -10.35 14.20
CA HIS A 70 -8.25 -10.92 13.82
C HIS A 70 -8.69 -11.98 14.81
N LYS A 71 -9.91 -11.87 15.38
CA LYS A 71 -10.40 -12.73 16.48
C LYS A 71 -10.37 -14.24 16.18
N ARG A 72 -10.44 -14.63 14.91
CA ARG A 72 -10.47 -16.02 14.47
C ARG A 72 -9.13 -16.50 13.91
N SER A 73 -8.15 -15.60 13.78
CA SER A 73 -6.87 -15.99 13.19
C SER A 73 -5.97 -16.62 14.24
N ASN A 74 -5.51 -17.84 13.92
CA ASN A 74 -4.44 -18.54 14.62
C ASN A 74 -3.61 -19.29 13.57
N ALA A 75 -3.05 -18.54 12.61
CA ALA A 75 -2.30 -19.09 11.48
C ALA A 75 -0.79 -18.97 11.74
N PRO A 76 -0.16 -19.94 12.40
CA PRO A 76 1.29 -19.88 12.70
C PRO A 76 2.16 -19.94 11.43
N ASP A 77 1.60 -20.40 10.32
CA ASP A 77 2.24 -20.49 9.01
C ASP A 77 1.96 -19.28 8.11
N ALA A 78 1.20 -18.29 8.60
CA ALA A 78 0.95 -17.07 7.86
C ALA A 78 2.21 -16.22 7.72
N GLN A 79 2.33 -15.53 6.60
CA GLN A 79 3.55 -14.89 6.16
C GLN A 79 3.42 -13.38 6.00
N LEU A 80 4.54 -12.69 6.22
CA LEU A 80 4.78 -11.32 5.78
C LEU A 80 5.96 -11.32 4.80
N ILE A 81 5.72 -10.86 3.58
CA ILE A 81 6.74 -10.75 2.55
C ILE A 81 6.98 -9.28 2.27
N ILE A 82 8.22 -8.84 2.46
CA ILE A 82 8.67 -7.46 2.26
C ILE A 82 9.74 -7.46 1.17
N GLY A 83 9.58 -6.62 0.16
CA GLY A 83 10.57 -6.39 -0.89
C GLY A 83 11.77 -5.57 -0.41
N ASP A 84 12.37 -4.84 -1.34
CA ASP A 84 13.64 -4.14 -1.16
C ASP A 84 13.47 -2.64 -0.93
N ASN A 85 14.47 -2.01 -0.30
CA ASN A 85 14.62 -0.55 -0.17
C ASN A 85 13.44 0.15 0.52
N ASN A 86 12.70 -0.54 1.38
CA ASN A 86 11.60 0.07 2.14
C ASN A 86 12.13 0.77 3.40
N THR A 87 11.43 1.81 3.81
CA THR A 87 11.67 2.52 5.07
C THR A 87 10.44 2.41 5.96
N PHE A 88 10.61 1.78 7.12
CA PHE A 88 9.60 1.68 8.16
C PHE A 88 10.01 2.62 9.30
N ARG A 89 9.29 3.74 9.45
CA ARG A 89 9.56 4.72 10.50
C ARG A 89 9.09 4.20 11.86
N GLU A 90 9.30 5.01 12.88
CA GLU A 90 9.04 4.65 14.28
C GLU A 90 7.60 4.17 14.49
N HIS A 91 7.44 3.11 15.28
CA HIS A 91 6.14 2.53 15.63
C HIS A 91 5.29 2.01 14.46
N VAL A 92 5.86 1.84 13.28
CA VAL A 92 5.15 1.19 12.17
C VAL A 92 4.85 -0.27 12.54
N THR A 93 3.65 -0.73 12.19
CA THR A 93 3.26 -2.13 12.37
C THR A 93 2.82 -2.75 11.04
N ALA A 94 3.28 -3.97 10.75
CA ALA A 94 2.82 -4.78 9.62
C ALA A 94 2.63 -6.22 10.08
N HIS A 95 1.45 -6.77 9.83
CA HIS A 95 1.08 -8.10 10.34
C HIS A 95 1.14 -9.15 9.23
N VAL A 96 1.33 -10.40 9.61
CA VAL A 96 1.21 -11.55 8.70
C VAL A 96 -0.22 -11.68 8.17
N GLY A 97 -0.44 -12.50 7.14
CA GLY A 97 -1.77 -12.83 6.65
C GLY A 97 -2.64 -13.56 7.68
N SER A 98 -3.87 -13.90 7.30
CA SER A 98 -4.82 -14.60 8.16
C SER A 98 -5.36 -15.88 7.51
N GLU A 99 -5.96 -16.77 8.29
CA GLU A 99 -6.59 -18.01 7.80
C GLU A 99 -7.81 -17.74 6.88
N VAL A 100 -8.30 -16.52 6.88
CA VAL A 100 -9.53 -16.15 6.15
C VAL A 100 -9.27 -15.98 4.65
N ASP A 101 -7.99 -15.83 4.26
CA ASP A 101 -7.56 -15.66 2.88
C ASP A 101 -6.33 -16.55 2.58
N ASN A 102 -5.38 -16.05 1.83
CA ASN A 102 -4.18 -16.75 1.38
C ASN A 102 -3.05 -16.82 2.43
N LYS A 103 -3.27 -16.29 3.63
CA LYS A 103 -2.31 -16.23 4.74
C LYS A 103 -1.06 -15.39 4.46
N ILE A 104 -1.11 -14.45 3.51
CA ILE A 104 0.07 -13.69 3.11
C ILE A 104 -0.24 -12.20 3.06
N THR A 105 0.56 -11.40 3.75
CA THR A 105 0.66 -9.95 3.55
C THR A 105 1.89 -9.66 2.70
N ILE A 106 1.74 -8.82 1.67
CA ILE A 106 2.80 -8.51 0.72
C ILE A 106 3.06 -7.00 0.71
N ILE A 107 4.33 -6.63 0.81
CA ILE A 107 4.82 -5.25 0.68
C ILE A 107 5.90 -5.25 -0.41
N GLY A 108 5.69 -4.46 -1.46
CA GLY A 108 6.66 -4.31 -2.56
C GLY A 108 7.92 -3.54 -2.17
N ASN A 109 8.42 -2.72 -3.07
CA ASN A 109 9.74 -2.11 -2.97
C ASN A 109 9.67 -0.58 -2.82
N ARG A 110 10.71 0.05 -2.26
CA ARG A 110 10.91 1.50 -2.18
C ARG A 110 9.76 2.25 -1.50
N ASN A 111 9.04 1.60 -0.61
CA ASN A 111 7.94 2.20 0.12
C ASN A 111 8.44 3.00 1.33
N LEU A 112 7.71 4.06 1.66
CA LEU A 112 7.95 4.90 2.82
C LEU A 112 6.74 4.86 3.75
N PHE A 113 6.88 4.19 4.88
CA PHE A 113 5.88 4.10 5.93
C PHE A 113 6.28 5.04 7.08
N LEU A 114 5.54 6.16 7.23
CA LEU A 114 5.83 7.15 8.25
C LEU A 114 5.30 6.72 9.62
N VAL A 115 5.64 7.51 10.63
CA VAL A 115 5.43 7.19 12.05
C VAL A 115 4.03 6.64 12.34
N ALA A 116 3.99 5.50 13.03
CA ALA A 116 2.78 4.83 13.49
C ALA A 116 1.78 4.48 12.39
N SER A 117 2.22 4.34 11.13
CA SER A 117 1.35 3.77 10.10
C SER A 117 1.16 2.27 10.31
N HIS A 118 0.01 1.74 9.89
CA HIS A 118 -0.38 0.36 10.14
C HIS A 118 -0.80 -0.36 8.85
N ILE A 119 -0.25 -1.56 8.65
CA ILE A 119 -0.60 -2.48 7.57
C ILE A 119 -1.17 -3.74 8.22
N ALA A 120 -2.48 -3.93 8.09
CA ALA A 120 -3.14 -5.12 8.61
C ALA A 120 -2.87 -6.37 7.74
N HIS A 121 -3.40 -7.48 8.18
CA HIS A 121 -3.26 -8.79 7.57
C HIS A 121 -3.82 -8.84 6.13
N ASP A 122 -3.26 -9.70 5.29
CA ASP A 122 -3.70 -9.97 3.91
C ASP A 122 -3.69 -8.75 2.99
N CYS A 123 -2.99 -7.68 3.37
CA CYS A 123 -2.79 -6.52 2.50
C CYS A 123 -1.78 -6.84 1.39
N VAL A 124 -2.00 -6.26 0.21
CA VAL A 124 -1.07 -6.31 -0.92
C VAL A 124 -0.71 -4.90 -1.34
N LEU A 125 0.53 -4.52 -1.11
CA LEU A 125 1.09 -3.20 -1.43
C LEU A 125 2.10 -3.32 -2.56
N GLY A 126 1.99 -2.45 -3.55
CA GLY A 126 2.97 -2.32 -4.62
C GLY A 126 4.23 -1.55 -4.22
N ASP A 127 4.80 -0.87 -5.19
CA ASP A 127 6.06 -0.14 -5.07
C ASP A 127 5.86 1.38 -4.93
N ASP A 128 6.86 2.07 -4.35
CA ASP A 128 6.93 3.54 -4.26
C ASP A 128 5.75 4.18 -3.52
N ILE A 129 5.11 3.46 -2.61
CA ILE A 129 3.98 3.92 -1.82
C ILE A 129 4.46 4.80 -0.67
N VAL A 130 3.69 5.85 -0.36
CA VAL A 130 3.89 6.64 0.86
C VAL A 130 2.67 6.54 1.75
N MET A 131 2.84 6.02 2.95
CA MET A 131 1.84 6.10 4.02
C MET A 131 2.28 7.13 5.05
N SER A 132 1.52 8.20 5.17
CA SER A 132 1.83 9.27 6.12
C SER A 132 1.54 8.84 7.57
N ASN A 133 1.92 9.68 8.53
CA ASN A 133 1.80 9.39 9.97
C ASN A 133 0.38 8.94 10.35
N ASN A 134 0.28 7.83 11.08
CA ASN A 134 -0.98 7.23 11.53
C ASN A 134 -1.95 6.83 10.39
N ALA A 135 -1.48 6.71 9.16
CA ALA A 135 -2.29 6.12 8.09
C ALA A 135 -2.48 4.63 8.35
N THR A 136 -3.71 4.14 8.21
CA THR A 136 -4.08 2.77 8.61
C THR A 136 -4.78 2.03 7.48
N LEU A 137 -4.28 0.84 7.15
CA LEU A 137 -4.96 -0.11 6.27
C LEU A 137 -5.60 -1.20 7.10
N ALA A 138 -6.89 -1.42 6.94
CA ALA A 138 -7.55 -2.62 7.44
C ALA A 138 -7.18 -3.84 6.60
N GLY A 139 -7.60 -5.05 7.01
CA GLY A 139 -7.25 -6.28 6.31
C GLY A 139 -7.71 -6.33 4.84
N HIS A 140 -6.97 -7.06 4.01
CA HIS A 140 -7.27 -7.32 2.59
C HIS A 140 -7.30 -6.05 1.72
N VAL A 141 -6.63 -4.98 2.10
CA VAL A 141 -6.50 -3.77 1.29
C VAL A 141 -5.42 -3.97 0.24
N HIS A 142 -5.72 -3.59 -1.00
CA HIS A 142 -4.75 -3.59 -2.10
C HIS A 142 -4.37 -2.15 -2.44
N VAL A 143 -3.08 -1.85 -2.47
CA VAL A 143 -2.56 -0.52 -2.79
C VAL A 143 -1.64 -0.60 -4.00
N GLY A 144 -2.02 0.09 -5.08
CA GLY A 144 -1.22 0.18 -6.30
C GLY A 144 0.04 1.02 -6.12
N ASN A 145 0.97 0.86 -7.07
CA ASN A 145 2.25 1.57 -7.06
C ASN A 145 2.07 3.09 -6.94
N ARG A 146 3.01 3.76 -6.28
CA ARG A 146 3.05 5.23 -6.19
C ARG A 146 1.83 5.89 -5.53
N ALA A 147 0.97 5.11 -4.88
CA ALA A 147 -0.14 5.68 -4.12
C ALA A 147 0.36 6.42 -2.87
N ILE A 148 -0.34 7.51 -2.53
CA ILE A 148 -0.04 8.29 -1.32
C ILE A 148 -1.26 8.28 -0.42
N ILE A 149 -1.08 7.86 0.83
CA ILE A 149 -2.13 7.83 1.85
C ILE A 149 -1.79 8.86 2.92
N GLY A 150 -2.61 9.91 2.99
CA GLY A 150 -2.43 11.04 3.89
C GLY A 150 -2.56 10.66 5.36
N GLY A 151 -1.98 11.47 6.22
CA GLY A 151 -1.94 11.22 7.67
C GLY A 151 -3.33 11.12 8.30
N LEU A 152 -3.45 10.28 9.34
CA LEU A 152 -4.70 10.03 10.05
C LEU A 152 -5.84 9.49 9.17
N SER A 153 -5.53 8.95 7.98
CA SER A 153 -6.51 8.34 7.10
C SER A 153 -6.62 6.84 7.37
N ALA A 154 -7.84 6.32 7.27
CA ALA A 154 -8.13 4.90 7.47
C ALA A 154 -8.81 4.31 6.22
N VAL A 155 -8.31 3.16 5.76
CA VAL A 155 -8.84 2.46 4.59
C VAL A 155 -9.60 1.21 5.05
N LEU A 156 -10.87 1.12 4.66
CA LEU A 156 -11.74 0.00 5.00
C LEU A 156 -11.24 -1.30 4.36
N GLN A 157 -11.47 -2.42 5.02
CA GLN A 157 -11.11 -3.75 4.52
C GLN A 157 -11.65 -4.04 3.11
N PHE A 158 -10.89 -4.80 2.32
CA PHE A 158 -11.17 -5.17 0.93
C PHE A 158 -11.18 -4.00 -0.07
N THR A 159 -10.80 -2.82 0.33
CA THR A 159 -10.72 -1.65 -0.57
C THR A 159 -9.47 -1.73 -1.44
N ARG A 160 -9.60 -1.27 -2.68
CA ARG A 160 -8.47 -1.12 -3.60
C ARG A 160 -8.16 0.36 -3.80
N ILE A 161 -6.89 0.69 -3.66
CA ILE A 161 -6.34 2.00 -3.97
C ILE A 161 -5.54 1.87 -5.26
N GLY A 162 -5.98 2.53 -6.30
CA GLY A 162 -5.32 2.47 -7.62
C GLY A 162 -3.94 3.12 -7.63
N GLU A 163 -3.15 2.75 -8.63
CA GLU A 163 -1.82 3.30 -8.85
C GLU A 163 -1.83 4.83 -8.91
N GLY A 164 -0.86 5.47 -8.26
CA GLY A 164 -0.72 6.93 -8.25
C GLY A 164 -1.89 7.70 -7.62
N ALA A 165 -2.83 7.00 -6.97
CA ALA A 165 -3.91 7.66 -6.25
C ALA A 165 -3.38 8.50 -5.08
N MET A 166 -4.03 9.62 -4.82
CA MET A 166 -3.72 10.50 -3.70
C MET A 166 -4.91 10.60 -2.76
N ILE A 167 -4.71 10.16 -1.53
CA ILE A 167 -5.67 10.29 -0.43
C ILE A 167 -5.15 11.38 0.50
N GLY A 168 -5.93 12.44 0.68
CA GLY A 168 -5.63 13.52 1.62
C GLY A 168 -5.61 13.02 3.07
N GLY A 169 -5.17 13.88 3.98
CA GLY A 169 -5.22 13.54 5.41
C GLY A 169 -6.66 13.48 5.95
N MET A 170 -6.84 12.70 7.03
CA MET A 170 -8.11 12.56 7.75
C MET A 170 -9.26 12.02 6.88
N CYS A 171 -8.95 11.15 5.92
CA CYS A 171 -9.93 10.50 5.07
C CYS A 171 -10.37 9.13 5.63
N GLY A 172 -11.68 8.88 5.63
CA GLY A 172 -12.25 7.54 5.80
C GLY A 172 -12.54 6.93 4.43
N VAL A 173 -11.65 6.08 3.93
CA VAL A 173 -11.77 5.47 2.60
C VAL A 173 -12.60 4.20 2.69
N THR A 174 -13.83 4.23 2.20
CA THR A 174 -14.79 3.11 2.28
C THR A 174 -15.07 2.46 0.93
N LYS A 175 -14.52 3.00 -0.16
CA LYS A 175 -14.72 2.53 -1.53
C LYS A 175 -13.41 2.55 -2.31
N ASP A 176 -13.37 1.82 -3.40
CA ASP A 176 -12.20 1.76 -4.28
C ASP A 176 -11.87 3.13 -4.89
N ILE A 177 -10.61 3.51 -4.83
CA ILE A 177 -10.08 4.73 -5.46
C ILE A 177 -9.42 4.35 -6.78
N ILE A 178 -9.89 4.95 -7.87
CA ILE A 178 -9.34 4.67 -9.21
C ILE A 178 -7.87 5.06 -9.32
N PRO A 179 -7.12 4.48 -10.29
CA PRO A 179 -5.77 4.92 -10.59
C PRO A 179 -5.71 6.43 -10.85
N TYR A 180 -4.73 7.08 -10.23
CA TYR A 180 -4.54 8.54 -10.26
C TYR A 180 -5.73 9.35 -9.74
N GLY A 181 -6.66 8.72 -9.02
CA GLY A 181 -7.76 9.41 -8.34
C GLY A 181 -7.27 10.28 -7.18
N LEU A 182 -7.99 11.37 -6.92
CA LEU A 182 -7.76 12.26 -5.80
C LEU A 182 -8.96 12.23 -4.87
N MET A 183 -8.74 11.89 -3.61
CA MET A 183 -9.71 12.03 -2.53
C MET A 183 -9.17 13.01 -1.50
N MET A 184 -9.92 14.05 -1.17
CA MET A 184 -9.52 15.03 -0.14
C MET A 184 -10.35 14.80 1.12
N GLY A 185 -9.74 15.00 2.28
CA GLY A 185 -10.42 14.97 3.57
C GLY A 185 -11.40 16.13 3.75
N GLY A 186 -12.33 15.99 4.69
CA GLY A 186 -13.30 17.03 5.03
C GLY A 186 -14.73 16.52 5.04
N VAL A 187 -15.68 17.44 4.88
CA VAL A 187 -17.13 17.15 4.93
C VAL A 187 -17.61 16.28 3.76
N ARG A 188 -16.98 16.44 2.60
CA ARG A 188 -17.25 15.63 1.40
C ARG A 188 -16.19 14.56 1.27
N GLN A 189 -16.64 13.31 1.18
CA GLN A 189 -15.75 12.13 1.07
C GLN A 189 -15.89 11.44 -0.31
N GLY A 190 -16.17 12.22 -1.35
CA GLY A 190 -16.21 11.76 -2.72
C GLY A 190 -14.86 11.86 -3.42
N LEU A 191 -14.83 11.39 -4.65
CA LEU A 191 -13.67 11.53 -5.54
C LEU A 191 -13.58 13.00 -5.99
N SER A 192 -12.55 13.70 -5.52
CA SER A 192 -12.36 15.12 -5.77
C SER A 192 -11.79 15.43 -7.17
N GLY A 193 -11.46 14.40 -7.95
CA GLY A 193 -10.89 14.50 -9.28
C GLY A 193 -9.70 13.58 -9.49
N LEU A 194 -8.71 14.05 -10.25
CA LEU A 194 -7.46 13.32 -10.54
C LEU A 194 -6.27 13.96 -9.83
N ASN A 195 -5.30 13.15 -9.48
CA ASN A 195 -3.99 13.55 -8.98
C ASN A 195 -3.12 14.12 -10.12
N LEU A 196 -3.48 15.30 -10.61
CA LEU A 196 -2.80 15.96 -11.72
C LEU A 196 -1.33 16.26 -11.41
N ILE A 197 -1.03 16.59 -10.15
CA ILE A 197 0.35 16.84 -9.70
C ILE A 197 1.17 15.54 -9.77
N GLY A 198 0.58 14.41 -9.38
CA GLY A 198 1.22 13.11 -9.50
C GLY A 198 1.55 12.77 -10.95
N LEU A 199 0.60 12.97 -11.87
CA LEU A 199 0.83 12.76 -13.32
C LEU A 199 1.94 13.67 -13.86
N GLN A 200 1.96 14.96 -13.48
CA GLN A 200 3.03 15.88 -13.88
C GLN A 200 4.41 15.44 -13.38
N ARG A 201 4.51 14.98 -12.13
CA ARG A 201 5.77 14.46 -11.54
C ARG A 201 6.27 13.20 -12.23
N LEU A 202 5.38 12.42 -12.82
CA LEU A 202 5.72 11.27 -13.67
C LEU A 202 6.19 11.68 -15.07
N GLY A 203 6.18 12.96 -15.40
CA GLY A 203 6.59 13.47 -16.72
C GLY A 203 5.51 13.34 -17.78
N VAL A 204 4.24 13.11 -17.41
CA VAL A 204 3.13 13.02 -18.36
C VAL A 204 2.92 14.40 -19.01
N GLU A 205 2.88 14.43 -20.34
CA GLU A 205 2.72 15.67 -21.11
C GLU A 205 1.36 16.33 -20.86
N LYS A 206 1.30 17.66 -20.95
CA LYS A 206 0.05 18.42 -20.73
C LYS A 206 -1.11 17.96 -21.61
N LYS A 207 -0.83 17.60 -22.87
CA LYS A 207 -1.86 17.08 -23.80
C LYS A 207 -2.47 15.77 -23.28
N ASP A 208 -1.63 14.85 -22.76
CA ASP A 208 -2.09 13.57 -22.23
C ASP A 208 -2.85 13.77 -20.91
N ILE A 209 -2.40 14.67 -20.04
CA ILE A 209 -3.15 15.04 -18.83
C ILE A 209 -4.54 15.58 -19.18
N LEU A 210 -4.65 16.40 -20.23
CA LEU A 210 -5.94 16.90 -20.72
C LEU A 210 -6.83 15.75 -21.21
N MET A 211 -6.25 14.84 -22.00
CA MET A 211 -6.94 13.64 -22.51
C MET A 211 -7.45 12.75 -21.35
N ILE A 212 -6.60 12.47 -20.37
CA ILE A 212 -6.97 11.69 -19.18
C ILE A 212 -8.12 12.37 -18.42
N SER A 213 -8.07 13.72 -18.30
CA SER A 213 -9.11 14.49 -17.63
C SER A 213 -10.45 14.47 -18.40
N GLN A 214 -10.41 14.44 -19.72
CA GLN A 214 -11.61 14.31 -20.57
C GLN A 214 -12.22 12.91 -20.42
N ALA A 215 -11.41 11.86 -20.50
CA ALA A 215 -11.85 10.48 -20.30
C ALA A 215 -12.45 10.28 -18.89
N TYR A 216 -11.80 10.81 -17.85
CA TYR A 216 -12.34 10.80 -16.49
C TYR A 216 -13.72 11.45 -16.40
N LYS A 217 -13.88 12.66 -17.01
CA LYS A 217 -15.20 13.33 -17.04
C LYS A 217 -16.25 12.49 -17.74
N ALA A 218 -15.93 11.89 -18.88
CA ALA A 218 -16.84 11.01 -19.60
C ALA A 218 -17.22 9.77 -18.78
N LEU A 219 -16.25 9.15 -18.08
CA LEU A 219 -16.47 7.99 -17.23
C LEU A 219 -17.40 8.28 -16.04
N PHE A 220 -17.35 9.48 -15.48
CA PHE A 220 -18.12 9.84 -14.27
C PHE A 220 -19.30 10.79 -14.52
N ASN A 221 -19.59 11.16 -15.78
CA ASN A 221 -20.78 11.95 -16.10
C ASN A 221 -22.06 11.10 -16.01
N LYS A 222 -22.82 11.25 -14.94
CA LYS A 222 -24.04 10.46 -14.69
C LYS A 222 -25.17 10.72 -15.70
N GLU A 223 -25.11 11.84 -16.44
CA GLU A 223 -26.09 12.15 -17.48
C GLU A 223 -25.92 11.27 -18.74
N ASP A 224 -24.74 10.69 -18.91
CA ASP A 224 -24.40 9.81 -20.05
C ASP A 224 -24.81 8.32 -19.82
N GLY A 225 -25.78 8.05 -18.95
CA GLY A 225 -26.31 6.71 -18.73
C GLY A 225 -25.63 5.94 -17.58
N THR A 226 -25.74 4.61 -17.66
CA THR A 226 -25.16 3.67 -16.68
C THR A 226 -23.64 3.67 -16.71
N LEU A 227 -22.99 3.15 -15.67
CA LEU A 227 -21.54 3.02 -15.64
C LEU A 227 -21.03 2.15 -16.81
N ALA A 228 -21.75 1.08 -17.16
CA ALA A 228 -21.40 0.21 -18.28
C ALA A 228 -21.41 0.95 -19.62
N GLU A 229 -22.45 1.75 -19.88
CA GLU A 229 -22.55 2.58 -21.08
C GLU A 229 -21.43 3.62 -21.15
N ARG A 230 -21.10 4.25 -20.03
CA ARG A 230 -20.00 5.21 -19.95
C ARG A 230 -18.63 4.55 -20.17
N ILE A 231 -18.40 3.36 -19.63
CA ILE A 231 -17.20 2.56 -19.92
C ILE A 231 -17.13 2.28 -21.43
N GLN A 232 -18.20 1.79 -22.03
CA GLN A 232 -18.25 1.51 -23.47
C GLN A 232 -17.97 2.77 -24.32
N LYS A 233 -18.50 3.93 -23.91
CA LYS A 233 -18.22 5.21 -24.56
C LYS A 233 -16.74 5.56 -24.53
N VAL A 234 -16.07 5.37 -23.39
CA VAL A 234 -14.62 5.59 -23.28
C VAL A 234 -13.84 4.58 -24.12
N GLU A 235 -14.21 3.30 -24.08
CA GLU A 235 -13.55 2.23 -24.83
C GLU A 235 -13.71 2.37 -26.35
N SER A 236 -14.78 2.99 -26.82
CA SER A 236 -14.99 3.24 -28.27
C SER A 236 -14.08 4.35 -28.84
N ASN A 237 -13.41 5.11 -27.99
CA ASN A 237 -12.45 6.13 -28.41
C ASN A 237 -11.03 5.54 -28.45
N GLU A 238 -10.58 5.20 -29.67
CA GLU A 238 -9.26 4.56 -29.88
C GLU A 238 -8.11 5.43 -29.37
N GLU A 239 -8.16 6.75 -29.51
CA GLU A 239 -7.12 7.66 -29.02
C GLU A 239 -7.00 7.58 -27.49
N TRP A 240 -8.13 7.56 -26.79
CA TRP A 240 -8.15 7.39 -25.33
C TRP A 240 -7.61 6.03 -24.92
N MET A 241 -8.01 4.96 -25.60
CA MET A 241 -7.59 3.59 -25.23
C MET A 241 -6.13 3.29 -25.61
N ASN A 242 -5.49 4.10 -26.44
CA ASN A 242 -4.05 4.04 -26.63
C ASN A 242 -3.25 4.67 -25.48
N ASN A 243 -3.90 5.48 -24.62
CA ASN A 243 -3.27 6.06 -23.46
C ASN A 243 -3.24 5.07 -22.27
N PRO A 244 -2.06 4.69 -21.74
CA PRO A 244 -1.95 3.68 -20.69
C PRO A 244 -2.64 4.06 -19.39
N PHE A 245 -2.71 5.34 -19.06
CA PHE A 245 -3.36 5.82 -17.83
C PHE A 245 -4.88 5.67 -17.90
N ILE A 246 -5.48 5.98 -19.05
CA ILE A 246 -6.93 5.82 -19.27
C ILE A 246 -7.27 4.33 -19.26
N LYS A 247 -6.48 3.51 -19.96
CA LYS A 247 -6.65 2.07 -19.99
C LYS A 247 -6.62 1.47 -18.58
N ALA A 248 -5.66 1.87 -17.75
CA ALA A 248 -5.56 1.41 -16.37
C ALA A 248 -6.81 1.80 -15.54
N GLN A 249 -7.36 3.00 -15.73
CA GLN A 249 -8.59 3.43 -15.07
C GLN A 249 -9.79 2.56 -15.49
N ILE A 250 -9.95 2.30 -16.79
CA ILE A 250 -11.04 1.48 -17.31
C ILE A 250 -10.93 0.04 -16.78
N GLU A 251 -9.77 -0.57 -16.87
CA GLU A 251 -9.55 -1.94 -16.36
C GLU A 251 -9.84 -2.02 -14.84
N PHE A 252 -9.46 -1.01 -14.08
CA PHE A 252 -9.74 -0.95 -12.66
C PHE A 252 -11.24 -0.86 -12.36
N VAL A 253 -11.97 -0.02 -13.09
CA VAL A 253 -13.41 0.21 -12.89
C VAL A 253 -14.26 -0.98 -13.35
N LYS A 254 -13.83 -1.72 -14.37
CA LYS A 254 -14.51 -2.95 -14.85
C LYS A 254 -14.48 -4.09 -13.82
N ASN A 255 -13.52 -4.08 -12.92
CA ASN A 255 -13.32 -5.12 -11.92
C ASN A 255 -13.43 -4.54 -10.50
N PRO A 256 -14.60 -4.06 -10.07
CA PRO A 256 -14.72 -3.44 -8.74
C PRO A 256 -14.54 -4.48 -7.63
N SER A 257 -14.04 -4.02 -6.47
CA SER A 257 -14.06 -4.82 -5.24
C SER A 257 -15.49 -4.91 -4.67
N LYS A 258 -15.62 -5.60 -3.53
CA LYS A 258 -16.88 -5.64 -2.76
C LYS A 258 -17.35 -4.24 -2.34
N ASN A 259 -16.46 -3.27 -2.26
CA ASN A 259 -16.73 -1.91 -1.77
C ASN A 259 -17.17 -0.94 -2.87
N ASN A 260 -17.21 -1.39 -4.14
CA ASN A 260 -17.51 -0.56 -5.30
C ASN A 260 -16.52 0.62 -5.51
N ILE A 261 -16.72 1.37 -6.58
CA ILE A 261 -15.87 2.51 -6.95
C ILE A 261 -16.37 3.80 -6.26
N LEU A 262 -15.46 4.58 -5.70
CA LEU A 262 -15.77 5.91 -5.19
C LEU A 262 -16.19 6.82 -6.35
N GLN A 263 -17.32 7.47 -6.19
CA GLN A 263 -17.86 8.38 -7.18
C GLN A 263 -17.49 9.83 -6.84
N PRO A 264 -17.40 10.73 -7.82
CA PRO A 264 -17.38 12.17 -7.57
C PRO A 264 -18.63 12.63 -6.80
N ASP A 265 -18.46 13.65 -5.98
CA ASP A 265 -19.54 14.28 -5.20
C ASP A 265 -20.61 14.92 -6.09
#